data_82108e3c477b44c2cff823d6f85cdef0
#
_entry.id   82108e3c477b44c2cff823d6f85cdef0
#
_cell.length_a   1.000
_cell.length_b   1.000
_cell.length_c   1.000
_cell.angle_alpha   90.00
_cell.angle_beta   90.00
_cell.angle_gamma   90.00
#
_symmetry.space_group_name_H-M   'P 1'
#
loop_
_entity.id
_entity.type
_entity.pdbx_description
1 polymer ?
#
loop_
_entity_poly.entity_id
_entity_poly.type
_entity_poly.pdbx_seq_one_letter_code
_entity_poly.pdbx_strand_id
1 'polypeptide(L)'
;SEMCIRDRYQIDTVQPQAGGAVVTGKACVEILYRTFSDTAMPERFSCILPFTQTVECAGAGEDCTVQISVLGGECTVQPREDSVGEYTVLNLYLKPTFCVQFTKSCTVRTVCDAYSIKGAWAAKYKNLSLERCEVLPPRSVRVKENVLVPENDLEQVLDIWCEGLTLTAFTEKENAAVRGKFTVCLLYRTKEKQIAYTERMLDFTDVHTAEIVGRRSVRGEITSVQYVITDSSTVECTAELRMEEQVRVVYAARSLESAELDETTEPEPCCAAVYYASSGEKVWDIAKRYHARVSAIRTHNDCMEDVLSEDRPVIICRK
;
A
#
# COMPACT_ATOMS: atom_id res chain seq x y z
N SER A 1 -23.81 -26.48 23.37
CA SER A 1 -22.52 -26.72 22.70
C SER A 1 -21.69 -25.48 22.76
N GLU A 2 -20.44 -25.60 23.17
CA GLU A 2 -19.47 -24.54 23.11
C GLU A 2 -18.85 -24.56 21.71
N MET A 3 -18.85 -23.42 21.03
CA MET A 3 -18.27 -23.26 19.69
C MET A 3 -17.33 -22.07 19.67
N CYS A 4 -16.16 -22.25 19.08
CA CYS A 4 -15.25 -21.17 18.71
C CYS A 4 -15.25 -21.06 17.18
N ILE A 5 -15.48 -19.86 16.67
CA ILE A 5 -15.63 -19.62 15.24
C ILE A 5 -14.51 -18.69 14.84
N ARG A 6 -13.82 -19.03 13.74
CA ARG A 6 -12.80 -18.18 13.11
C ARG A 6 -13.13 -18.04 11.64
N ASP A 7 -13.11 -16.83 11.16
CA ASP A 7 -13.29 -16.52 9.76
C ASP A 7 -12.06 -15.78 9.22
N ARG A 8 -11.70 -16.08 7.99
CA ARG A 8 -10.63 -15.43 7.25
C ARG A 8 -11.09 -15.22 5.82
N TYR A 9 -10.86 -14.02 5.31
CA TYR A 9 -11.23 -13.66 3.94
C TYR A 9 -9.98 -13.55 3.09
N GLN A 10 -9.97 -14.26 1.97
CA GLN A 10 -8.92 -14.22 0.98
C GLN A 10 -9.48 -13.58 -0.29
N ILE A 11 -8.83 -12.52 -0.78
CA ILE A 11 -9.16 -11.88 -2.05
C ILE A 11 -8.40 -12.58 -3.16
N ASP A 12 -9.13 -13.15 -4.12
CA ASP A 12 -8.54 -13.84 -5.27
C ASP A 12 -8.28 -12.88 -6.43
N THR A 13 -9.28 -12.06 -6.80
CA THR A 13 -9.15 -11.07 -7.89
C THR A 13 -9.86 -9.77 -7.58
N VAL A 14 -9.33 -8.69 -8.14
CA VAL A 14 -9.95 -7.37 -8.14
C VAL A 14 -9.90 -6.83 -9.56
N GLN A 15 -11.06 -6.61 -10.17
CA GLN A 15 -11.18 -6.11 -11.52
C GLN A 15 -11.81 -4.72 -11.52
N PRO A 16 -11.02 -3.64 -11.78
CA PRO A 16 -11.57 -2.31 -11.96
C PRO A 16 -12.50 -2.26 -13.16
N GLN A 17 -13.59 -1.49 -13.03
CA GLN A 17 -14.55 -1.25 -14.10
C GLN A 17 -15.08 0.18 -14.02
N ALA A 18 -15.82 0.59 -15.03
CA ALA A 18 -16.49 1.90 -15.01
C ALA A 18 -17.46 1.99 -13.81
N GLY A 19 -17.21 2.96 -12.92
CA GLY A 19 -18.03 3.20 -11.73
C GLY A 19 -17.72 2.31 -10.53
N GLY A 20 -16.61 1.51 -10.54
CA GLY A 20 -16.25 0.70 -9.40
C GLY A 20 -15.29 -0.44 -9.67
N ALA A 21 -15.49 -1.58 -9.01
CA ALA A 21 -14.71 -2.80 -9.20
C ALA A 21 -15.54 -4.04 -8.86
N VAL A 22 -15.20 -5.16 -9.50
CA VAL A 22 -15.68 -6.49 -9.10
C VAL A 22 -14.58 -7.19 -8.31
N VAL A 23 -14.94 -7.67 -7.14
CA VAL A 23 -14.06 -8.38 -6.21
C VAL A 23 -14.52 -9.81 -6.10
N THR A 24 -13.61 -10.76 -6.31
CA THR A 24 -13.87 -12.18 -6.04
C THR A 24 -12.94 -12.67 -4.94
N GLY A 25 -13.42 -13.58 -4.14
CA GLY A 25 -12.64 -14.12 -3.04
C GLY A 25 -13.32 -15.32 -2.38
N LYS A 26 -12.76 -15.72 -1.25
CA LYS A 26 -13.19 -16.85 -0.44
C LYS A 26 -13.24 -16.46 1.02
N ALA A 27 -14.30 -16.84 1.69
CA ALA A 27 -14.37 -16.86 3.14
C ALA A 27 -14.02 -18.28 3.62
N CYS A 28 -12.94 -18.40 4.37
CA CYS A 28 -12.52 -19.63 5.02
C CYS A 28 -13.06 -19.58 6.45
N VAL A 29 -13.96 -20.47 6.80
CA VAL A 29 -14.56 -20.54 8.13
C VAL A 29 -14.10 -21.83 8.80
N GLU A 30 -13.60 -21.70 10.01
CA GLU A 30 -13.23 -22.81 10.87
C GLU A 30 -14.06 -22.75 12.16
N ILE A 31 -14.70 -23.85 12.48
CA ILE A 31 -15.53 -24.00 13.67
C ILE A 31 -14.94 -25.12 14.49
N LEU A 32 -14.54 -24.80 15.72
CA LEU A 32 -14.19 -25.78 16.73
C LEU A 32 -15.42 -25.94 17.62
N TYR A 33 -15.94 -27.13 17.77
CA TYR A 33 -17.13 -27.39 18.57
C TYR A 33 -16.95 -28.64 19.43
N ARG A 34 -17.72 -28.70 20.50
CA ARG A 34 -17.81 -29.86 21.39
C ARG A 34 -19.26 -30.29 21.52
N THR A 35 -19.50 -31.57 21.40
CA THR A 35 -20.80 -32.16 21.65
C THR A 35 -21.14 -32.14 23.15
N PHE A 36 -22.39 -32.43 23.52
CA PHE A 36 -22.88 -32.32 24.91
C PHE A 36 -22.29 -33.33 25.91
N SER A 37 -21.40 -34.22 25.48
CA SER A 37 -20.75 -35.17 26.38
C SER A 37 -19.55 -34.48 27.08
N ASP A 38 -19.48 -34.53 28.41
CA ASP A 38 -18.36 -33.98 29.20
C ASP A 38 -17.00 -34.58 28.87
N THR A 39 -16.99 -35.75 28.22
CA THR A 39 -15.78 -36.45 27.76
C THR A 39 -15.49 -36.28 26.28
N ALA A 40 -16.35 -35.56 25.55
CA ALA A 40 -16.18 -35.39 24.11
C ALA A 40 -14.97 -34.47 23.81
N MET A 41 -14.13 -34.93 22.91
CA MET A 41 -13.04 -34.13 22.36
C MET A 41 -13.61 -33.07 21.42
N PRO A 42 -12.97 -31.87 21.36
CA PRO A 42 -13.32 -30.88 20.37
C PRO A 42 -13.16 -31.44 18.95
N GLU A 43 -14.16 -31.21 18.14
CA GLU A 43 -14.15 -31.54 16.71
C GLU A 43 -14.00 -30.27 15.91
N ARG A 44 -13.39 -30.38 14.74
CA ARG A 44 -13.16 -29.26 13.81
C ARG A 44 -13.97 -29.45 12.54
N PHE A 45 -14.71 -28.41 12.21
CA PHE A 45 -15.36 -28.28 10.92
C PHE A 45 -14.74 -27.09 10.18
N SER A 46 -14.45 -27.26 8.90
CA SER A 46 -13.96 -26.18 8.05
C SER A 46 -14.70 -26.15 6.73
N CYS A 47 -15.01 -24.96 6.25
CA CYS A 47 -15.60 -24.77 4.94
C CYS A 47 -15.01 -23.53 4.24
N ILE A 48 -15.07 -23.57 2.90
CA ILE A 48 -14.63 -22.47 2.04
C ILE A 48 -15.84 -22.01 1.23
N LEU A 49 -16.21 -20.75 1.38
CA LEU A 49 -17.34 -20.12 0.73
C LEU A 49 -16.85 -19.09 -0.26
N PRO A 50 -16.99 -19.30 -1.58
CA PRO A 50 -16.64 -18.29 -2.57
C PRO A 50 -17.65 -17.15 -2.54
N PHE A 51 -17.15 -15.93 -2.81
CA PHE A 51 -17.99 -14.75 -2.95
C PHE A 51 -17.56 -13.89 -4.14
N THR A 52 -18.54 -13.16 -4.68
CA THR A 52 -18.32 -12.11 -5.67
C THR A 52 -19.09 -10.89 -5.21
N GLN A 53 -18.41 -9.75 -5.14
CA GLN A 53 -18.98 -8.50 -4.70
C GLN A 53 -18.64 -7.37 -5.67
N THR A 54 -19.66 -6.60 -6.06
CA THR A 54 -19.45 -5.35 -6.79
C THR A 54 -19.32 -4.21 -5.79
N VAL A 55 -18.28 -3.40 -5.95
CA VAL A 55 -18.03 -2.20 -5.15
C VAL A 55 -18.21 -0.99 -6.04
N GLU A 56 -19.10 -0.08 -5.66
CA GLU A 56 -19.36 1.15 -6.39
C GLU A 56 -18.42 2.27 -5.93
N CYS A 57 -17.86 3.02 -6.88
CA CYS A 57 -17.04 4.19 -6.62
C CYS A 57 -17.23 5.19 -7.78
N ALA A 58 -17.89 6.31 -7.51
CA ALA A 58 -18.11 7.35 -8.50
C ALA A 58 -16.76 7.89 -9.03
N GLY A 59 -16.61 7.91 -10.36
CA GLY A 59 -15.40 8.36 -11.05
C GLY A 59 -14.30 7.29 -11.19
N ALA A 60 -14.50 6.08 -10.66
CA ALA A 60 -13.60 4.96 -10.94
C ALA A 60 -13.71 4.52 -12.40
N GLY A 61 -12.61 4.05 -12.96
CA GLY A 61 -12.50 3.51 -14.30
C GLY A 61 -11.57 2.30 -14.34
N GLU A 62 -11.47 1.67 -15.49
CA GLU A 62 -10.58 0.52 -15.73
C GLU A 62 -9.10 0.85 -15.52
N ASP A 63 -8.74 2.13 -15.59
CA ASP A 63 -7.40 2.67 -15.38
C ASP A 63 -7.06 2.93 -13.90
N CYS A 64 -7.96 2.58 -12.98
CA CYS A 64 -7.72 2.68 -11.54
C CYS A 64 -6.96 1.46 -11.01
N THR A 65 -6.03 1.70 -10.09
CA THR A 65 -5.49 0.67 -9.22
C THR A 65 -6.40 0.53 -8.02
N VAL A 66 -6.82 -0.69 -7.70
CA VAL A 66 -7.74 -0.96 -6.59
C VAL A 66 -7.03 -1.79 -5.54
N GLN A 67 -7.06 -1.33 -4.29
CA GLN A 67 -6.54 -2.05 -3.14
C GLN A 67 -7.67 -2.36 -2.16
N ILE A 68 -7.68 -3.58 -1.62
CA ILE A 68 -8.68 -4.03 -0.67
C ILE A 68 -8.00 -4.48 0.61
N SER A 69 -8.61 -4.13 1.74
CA SER A 69 -8.25 -4.64 3.05
C SER A 69 -9.50 -5.13 3.76
N VAL A 70 -9.39 -6.24 4.43
CA VAL A 70 -10.43 -6.72 5.34
C VAL A 70 -10.27 -6.00 6.67
N LEU A 71 -11.32 -5.30 7.13
CA LEU A 71 -11.32 -4.59 8.41
C LEU A 71 -11.88 -5.44 9.55
N GLY A 72 -12.52 -6.56 9.22
CA GLY A 72 -13.19 -7.43 10.15
C GLY A 72 -14.55 -7.86 9.60
N GLY A 73 -15.41 -8.40 10.45
CA GLY A 73 -16.74 -8.83 10.06
C GLY A 73 -17.49 -9.46 11.22
N GLU A 74 -18.73 -9.78 10.95
CA GLU A 74 -19.58 -10.55 11.86
C GLU A 74 -19.70 -11.97 11.28
N CYS A 75 -19.41 -12.97 12.10
CA CYS A 75 -19.66 -14.38 11.78
C CYS A 75 -20.60 -14.95 12.84
N THR A 76 -21.75 -15.43 12.41
CA THR A 76 -22.73 -16.06 13.29
C THR A 76 -23.03 -17.47 12.80
N VAL A 77 -23.02 -18.41 13.71
CA VAL A 77 -23.39 -19.81 13.47
C VAL A 77 -24.64 -20.15 14.25
N GLN A 78 -25.63 -20.68 13.57
CA GLN A 78 -26.88 -21.15 14.18
C GLN A 78 -27.08 -22.62 13.87
N PRO A 79 -27.09 -23.51 14.88
CA PRO A 79 -27.50 -24.89 14.72
C PRO A 79 -28.96 -24.94 14.30
N ARG A 80 -29.27 -25.85 13.38
CA ARG A 80 -30.62 -26.09 12.88
C ARG A 80 -30.92 -27.60 12.94
N GLU A 81 -32.15 -27.92 13.31
CA GLU A 81 -32.66 -29.27 13.22
C GLU A 81 -32.75 -29.71 11.76
N ASP A 82 -32.37 -30.95 11.50
CA ASP A 82 -32.60 -31.62 10.23
C ASP A 82 -34.04 -32.14 10.13
N SER A 83 -34.32 -32.90 9.07
CA SER A 83 -35.65 -33.50 8.84
C SER A 83 -36.04 -34.57 9.86
N VAL A 84 -35.12 -35.03 10.68
CA VAL A 84 -35.32 -36.07 11.71
C VAL A 84 -35.38 -35.46 13.12
N GLY A 85 -35.17 -34.14 13.25
CA GLY A 85 -35.18 -33.42 14.53
C GLY A 85 -33.84 -33.42 15.23
N GLU A 86 -32.73 -33.74 14.55
CA GLU A 86 -31.38 -33.70 15.09
C GLU A 86 -30.66 -32.40 14.64
N TYR A 87 -29.83 -31.80 15.52
CA TYR A 87 -29.05 -30.61 15.23
C TYR A 87 -27.79 -30.96 14.43
N THR A 88 -27.96 -31.32 13.17
CA THR A 88 -26.88 -31.73 12.27
C THR A 88 -26.54 -30.69 11.21
N VAL A 89 -27.30 -29.60 11.11
CA VAL A 89 -27.11 -28.53 10.14
C VAL A 89 -26.64 -27.27 10.83
N LEU A 90 -25.62 -26.60 10.28
CA LEU A 90 -25.14 -25.30 10.73
C LEU A 90 -25.45 -24.23 9.69
N ASN A 91 -26.22 -23.22 10.06
CA ASN A 91 -26.42 -22.03 9.26
C ASN A 91 -25.30 -21.02 9.58
N LEU A 92 -24.53 -20.64 8.57
CA LEU A 92 -23.45 -19.67 8.66
C LEU A 92 -23.92 -18.33 8.07
N TYR A 93 -23.80 -17.26 8.85
CA TYR A 93 -24.05 -15.89 8.41
C TYR A 93 -22.75 -15.10 8.51
N LEU A 94 -22.24 -14.68 7.35
CA LEU A 94 -21.00 -13.93 7.23
C LEU A 94 -21.30 -12.53 6.72
N LYS A 95 -20.78 -11.51 7.38
CA LYS A 95 -20.91 -10.11 7.01
C LYS A 95 -19.54 -9.40 7.11
N PRO A 96 -18.66 -9.63 6.14
CA PRO A 96 -17.35 -8.98 6.14
C PRO A 96 -17.46 -7.48 5.86
N THR A 97 -16.53 -6.73 6.43
CA THR A 97 -16.33 -5.31 6.15
C THR A 97 -15.00 -5.11 5.43
N PHE A 98 -15.04 -4.52 4.24
CA PHE A 98 -13.87 -4.22 3.44
C PHE A 98 -13.60 -2.71 3.37
N CYS A 99 -12.34 -2.32 3.42
CA CYS A 99 -11.89 -1.01 2.97
C CYS A 99 -11.38 -1.15 1.54
N VAL A 100 -11.98 -0.39 0.61
CA VAL A 100 -11.58 -0.42 -0.80
C VAL A 100 -11.06 0.95 -1.20
N GLN A 101 -9.84 1.00 -1.69
CA GLN A 101 -9.18 2.24 -2.12
C GLN A 101 -8.94 2.20 -3.62
N PHE A 102 -9.49 3.18 -4.32
CA PHE A 102 -9.25 3.41 -5.74
C PHE A 102 -8.20 4.51 -5.92
N THR A 103 -7.21 4.25 -6.73
CA THR A 103 -6.14 5.20 -7.05
C THR A 103 -6.01 5.33 -8.55
N LYS A 104 -6.05 6.57 -9.06
CA LYS A 104 -5.86 6.89 -10.46
C LYS A 104 -4.67 7.82 -10.62
N SER A 105 -3.76 7.48 -11.54
CA SER A 105 -2.67 8.35 -11.91
C SER A 105 -3.16 9.41 -12.92
N CYS A 106 -2.76 10.64 -12.71
CA CYS A 106 -3.03 11.72 -13.66
C CYS A 106 -1.74 12.48 -14.00
N THR A 107 -1.69 13.02 -15.22
CA THR A 107 -0.61 13.90 -15.63
C THR A 107 -1.03 15.35 -15.40
N VAL A 108 -0.30 16.05 -14.54
CA VAL A 108 -0.50 17.47 -14.29
C VAL A 108 0.51 18.25 -15.14
N ARG A 109 0.02 19.17 -15.97
CA ARG A 109 0.84 20.13 -16.70
C ARG A 109 0.70 21.48 -16.06
N THR A 110 1.81 22.12 -15.75
CA THR A 110 1.82 23.44 -15.15
C THR A 110 2.90 24.30 -15.78
N VAL A 111 2.71 25.63 -15.76
CA VAL A 111 3.73 26.60 -16.16
C VAL A 111 4.66 26.80 -14.97
N CYS A 112 5.91 26.33 -15.11
CA CYS A 112 6.92 26.45 -14.03
C CYS A 112 7.76 27.72 -14.15
N ASP A 113 7.85 28.30 -15.34
CA ASP A 113 8.54 29.56 -15.60
C ASP A 113 7.89 30.28 -16.80
N ALA A 114 7.95 31.60 -16.77
CA ALA A 114 7.48 32.45 -17.85
C ALA A 114 8.17 33.82 -17.78
N TYR A 115 8.17 34.57 -18.88
CA TYR A 115 8.65 35.95 -18.95
C TYR A 115 7.90 36.77 -19.99
N SER A 116 7.95 38.09 -19.89
CA SER A 116 7.37 39.01 -20.88
C SER A 116 8.43 39.52 -21.85
N ILE A 117 8.05 39.59 -23.12
CA ILE A 117 8.86 40.27 -24.15
C ILE A 117 8.55 41.78 -24.27
N LYS A 118 7.50 42.25 -23.57
CA LYS A 118 7.03 43.65 -23.64
C LYS A 118 7.59 44.52 -22.50
N GLY A 119 8.21 43.93 -21.50
CA GLY A 119 8.75 44.66 -20.36
C GLY A 119 8.82 43.86 -19.08
N ALA A 120 9.12 44.51 -17.98
CA ALA A 120 9.14 43.85 -16.68
C ALA A 120 7.75 43.28 -16.32
N TRP A 121 7.73 42.21 -15.60
CA TRP A 121 6.50 41.62 -15.11
C TRP A 121 6.69 41.08 -13.70
N ALA A 122 5.64 41.13 -12.89
CA ALA A 122 5.61 40.54 -11.57
C ALA A 122 4.89 39.19 -11.65
N ALA A 123 5.62 38.12 -11.33
CA ALA A 123 5.08 36.78 -11.30
C ALA A 123 5.04 36.22 -9.89
N LYS A 124 3.90 35.68 -9.50
CA LYS A 124 3.73 34.93 -8.26
C LYS A 124 3.72 33.44 -8.57
N TYR A 125 4.48 32.71 -7.80
CA TYR A 125 4.60 31.26 -7.93
C TYR A 125 4.14 30.58 -6.65
N LYS A 126 3.53 29.41 -6.80
CA LYS A 126 3.23 28.52 -5.69
C LYS A 126 3.91 27.16 -5.89
N ASN A 127 4.16 26.50 -4.79
CA ASN A 127 4.61 25.12 -4.81
C ASN A 127 3.40 24.19 -4.80
N LEU A 128 3.31 23.33 -5.81
CA LEU A 128 2.37 22.22 -5.84
C LEU A 128 3.02 21.03 -5.15
N SER A 129 2.30 20.41 -4.23
CA SER A 129 2.68 19.14 -3.67
C SER A 129 1.99 18.04 -4.48
N LEU A 130 2.77 17.27 -5.21
CA LEU A 130 2.32 16.15 -6.01
C LEU A 130 2.73 14.86 -5.32
N GLU A 131 1.85 13.89 -5.30
CA GLU A 131 2.11 12.61 -4.67
C GLU A 131 2.06 11.48 -5.71
N ARG A 132 3.10 10.65 -5.70
CA ARG A 132 3.15 9.40 -6.46
C ARG A 132 3.09 8.25 -5.50
N CYS A 133 2.20 7.33 -5.77
CA CYS A 133 2.02 6.12 -4.98
C CYS A 133 2.45 4.91 -5.79
N GLU A 134 3.35 4.11 -5.25
CA GLU A 134 3.81 2.87 -5.84
C GLU A 134 3.53 1.71 -4.89
N VAL A 135 2.93 0.65 -5.43
CA VAL A 135 2.71 -0.61 -4.74
C VAL A 135 3.84 -1.55 -5.12
N LEU A 136 4.58 -2.00 -4.12
CA LEU A 136 5.68 -2.94 -4.32
C LEU A 136 5.15 -4.37 -4.48
N PRO A 137 5.88 -5.25 -5.17
CA PRO A 137 5.53 -6.67 -5.24
C PRO A 137 5.35 -7.28 -3.84
N PRO A 138 4.35 -8.14 -3.65
CA PRO A 138 4.14 -8.78 -2.36
C PRO A 138 5.32 -9.68 -2.00
N ARG A 139 5.66 -9.70 -0.71
CA ARG A 139 6.74 -10.52 -0.13
C ARG A 139 6.18 -11.51 0.88
N SER A 140 6.81 -12.66 0.97
CA SER A 140 6.51 -13.67 1.99
C SER A 140 7.60 -13.71 3.04
N VAL A 141 7.19 -13.74 4.31
CA VAL A 141 8.08 -13.83 5.47
C VAL A 141 7.65 -15.00 6.32
N ARG A 142 8.62 -15.78 6.81
CA ARG A 142 8.42 -16.85 7.76
C ARG A 142 8.90 -16.42 9.13
N VAL A 143 8.03 -16.54 10.11
CA VAL A 143 8.36 -16.32 11.53
C VAL A 143 8.26 -17.65 12.23
N LYS A 144 9.37 -18.08 12.83
CA LYS A 144 9.50 -19.36 13.50
C LYS A 144 9.83 -19.12 14.97
N GLU A 145 9.03 -19.67 15.86
CA GLU A 145 9.17 -19.51 17.31
C GLU A 145 8.65 -20.70 18.09
N ASN A 146 9.13 -20.83 19.31
CA ASN A 146 8.69 -21.85 20.25
C ASN A 146 7.58 -21.31 21.15
N VAL A 147 6.47 -22.01 21.21
CA VAL A 147 5.39 -21.82 22.18
C VAL A 147 5.61 -22.79 23.31
N LEU A 148 5.80 -22.26 24.52
CA LEU A 148 6.01 -23.09 25.72
C LEU A 148 4.66 -23.47 26.33
N VAL A 149 4.54 -24.76 26.64
CA VAL A 149 3.42 -25.32 27.36
C VAL A 149 3.81 -25.41 28.86
N PRO A 150 3.01 -24.81 29.76
CA PRO A 150 3.30 -24.89 31.20
C PRO A 150 3.40 -26.33 31.68
N GLU A 151 4.22 -26.53 32.72
CA GLU A 151 4.35 -27.79 33.49
C GLU A 151 4.73 -29.03 32.66
N ASN A 152 5.23 -28.88 31.44
CA ASN A 152 5.56 -30.01 30.56
C ASN A 152 4.36 -30.96 30.33
N ASP A 153 3.16 -30.41 30.21
CA ASP A 153 1.91 -31.16 30.28
C ASP A 153 1.24 -31.39 28.92
N LEU A 154 1.97 -31.21 27.83
CA LEU A 154 1.46 -31.44 26.49
C LEU A 154 1.33 -32.93 26.21
N GLU A 155 0.11 -33.39 25.91
CA GLU A 155 -0.14 -34.69 25.30
C GLU A 155 -0.42 -34.59 23.81
N GLN A 156 -1.32 -33.65 23.41
CA GLN A 156 -1.75 -33.50 22.04
C GLN A 156 -2.13 -32.05 21.72
N VAL A 157 -1.68 -31.53 20.59
CA VAL A 157 -2.19 -30.27 20.05
C VAL A 157 -3.55 -30.51 19.42
N LEU A 158 -4.54 -29.75 19.88
CA LEU A 158 -5.91 -29.81 19.36
C LEU A 158 -6.09 -28.76 18.25
N ASP A 159 -5.53 -27.56 18.45
CA ASP A 159 -5.58 -26.50 17.47
C ASP A 159 -4.47 -25.46 17.69
N ILE A 160 -4.02 -24.82 16.61
CA ILE A 160 -3.07 -23.71 16.65
C ILE A 160 -3.45 -22.67 15.62
N TRP A 161 -3.45 -21.40 16.01
CA TRP A 161 -3.75 -20.29 15.11
C TRP A 161 -3.00 -19.03 15.52
N CYS A 162 -3.03 -18.03 14.67
CA CYS A 162 -2.47 -16.71 14.94
C CYS A 162 -3.55 -15.65 14.81
N GLU A 163 -3.46 -14.62 15.65
CA GLU A 163 -4.39 -13.48 15.64
C GLU A 163 -3.68 -12.16 15.97
N GLY A 164 -4.38 -11.04 15.77
CA GLY A 164 -3.90 -9.73 16.17
C GLY A 164 -2.69 -9.22 15.38
N LEU A 165 -2.55 -9.61 14.11
CA LEU A 165 -1.43 -9.13 13.28
C LEU A 165 -1.46 -7.60 13.16
N THR A 166 -0.36 -6.97 13.56
CA THR A 166 -0.09 -5.56 13.35
C THR A 166 1.22 -5.40 12.62
N LEU A 167 1.27 -4.50 11.64
CA LEU A 167 2.44 -4.24 10.82
C LEU A 167 2.74 -2.75 10.78
N THR A 168 4.02 -2.41 10.85
CA THR A 168 4.51 -1.04 10.73
C THR A 168 5.73 -1.01 9.83
N ALA A 169 5.66 -0.23 8.75
CA ALA A 169 6.80 -0.01 7.87
C ALA A 169 7.57 1.25 8.29
N PHE A 170 8.89 1.19 8.21
CA PHE A 170 9.77 2.32 8.49
C PHE A 170 11.02 2.24 7.61
N THR A 171 11.75 3.34 7.56
CA THR A 171 13.02 3.42 6.84
C THR A 171 14.13 3.60 7.85
N GLU A 172 15.18 2.78 7.75
CA GLU A 172 16.37 2.86 8.59
C GLU A 172 17.60 3.00 7.69
N LYS A 173 18.17 4.21 7.65
CA LYS A 173 19.27 4.58 6.74
C LYS A 173 18.87 4.36 5.27
N GLU A 174 19.52 3.42 4.59
CA GLU A 174 19.26 3.06 3.19
C GLU A 174 18.35 1.82 3.05
N ASN A 175 17.92 1.24 4.16
CA ASN A 175 17.07 0.06 4.18
C ASN A 175 15.63 0.42 4.53
N ALA A 176 14.70 -0.36 4.00
CA ALA A 176 13.34 -0.42 4.46
C ALA A 176 13.19 -1.58 5.44
N ALA A 177 12.33 -1.42 6.42
CA ALA A 177 12.05 -2.48 7.36
C ALA A 177 10.56 -2.52 7.71
N VAL A 178 10.06 -3.72 7.95
CA VAL A 178 8.72 -3.97 8.47
C VAL A 178 8.85 -4.63 9.83
N ARG A 179 8.27 -3.99 10.84
CA ARG A 179 8.09 -4.60 12.16
C ARG A 179 6.67 -5.12 12.25
N GLY A 180 6.55 -6.36 12.68
CA GLY A 180 5.26 -7.01 12.90
C GLY A 180 5.15 -7.61 14.28
N LYS A 181 3.89 -7.72 14.75
CA LYS A 181 3.51 -8.41 15.98
C LYS A 181 2.25 -9.23 15.72
N PHE A 182 2.18 -10.39 16.31
CA PHE A 182 0.97 -11.21 16.33
C PHE A 182 1.02 -12.16 17.53
N THR A 183 -0.12 -12.73 17.87
CA THR A 183 -0.22 -13.71 18.95
C THR A 183 -0.44 -15.10 18.36
N VAL A 184 0.38 -16.05 18.76
CA VAL A 184 0.15 -17.48 18.51
C VAL A 184 -0.68 -18.03 19.66
N CYS A 185 -1.79 -18.67 19.32
CA CYS A 185 -2.72 -19.30 20.24
C CYS A 185 -2.64 -20.81 20.07
N LEU A 186 -2.50 -21.53 21.14
CA LEU A 186 -2.38 -22.98 21.18
C LEU A 186 -3.44 -23.58 22.12
N LEU A 187 -4.30 -24.41 21.56
CA LEU A 187 -5.24 -25.25 22.29
C LEU A 187 -4.69 -26.68 22.30
N TYR A 188 -4.57 -27.25 23.48
CA TYR A 188 -3.98 -28.58 23.62
C TYR A 188 -4.68 -29.42 24.70
N ARG A 189 -4.43 -30.72 24.65
CA ARG A 189 -4.83 -31.66 25.67
C ARG A 189 -3.65 -31.95 26.57
N THR A 190 -3.90 -31.88 27.86
CA THR A 190 -2.92 -32.22 28.93
C THR A 190 -2.78 -33.72 29.08
N LYS A 191 -1.74 -34.16 29.77
CA LYS A 191 -1.55 -35.58 30.15
C LYS A 191 -2.67 -36.12 31.05
N GLU A 192 -3.32 -35.21 31.81
CA GLU A 192 -4.51 -35.55 32.61
C GLU A 192 -5.82 -35.54 31.79
N LYS A 193 -5.71 -35.46 30.46
CA LYS A 193 -6.86 -35.45 29.53
C LYS A 193 -7.73 -34.19 29.60
N GLN A 194 -7.26 -33.13 30.22
CA GLN A 194 -7.96 -31.86 30.27
C GLN A 194 -7.64 -31.03 29.02
N ILE A 195 -8.54 -30.12 28.64
CA ILE A 195 -8.30 -29.14 27.60
C ILE A 195 -7.70 -27.89 28.22
N ALA A 196 -6.57 -27.46 27.70
CA ALA A 196 -5.86 -26.29 28.16
C ALA A 196 -5.52 -25.35 26.97
N TYR A 197 -5.27 -24.09 27.31
CA TYR A 197 -4.95 -23.04 26.35
C TYR A 197 -3.73 -22.27 26.81
N THR A 198 -2.89 -21.91 25.87
CA THR A 198 -1.79 -20.97 26.07
C THR A 198 -1.61 -20.07 24.86
N GLU A 199 -1.05 -18.90 25.07
CA GLU A 199 -0.77 -17.95 24.00
C GLU A 199 0.61 -17.34 24.16
N ARG A 200 1.19 -16.90 23.04
CA ARG A 200 2.45 -16.19 23.01
C ARG A 200 2.44 -15.09 21.97
N MET A 201 2.74 -13.87 22.39
CA MET A 201 2.97 -12.76 21.51
C MET A 201 4.36 -12.87 20.88
N LEU A 202 4.42 -12.72 19.58
CA LEU A 202 5.63 -12.74 18.78
C LEU A 202 5.86 -11.39 18.12
N ASP A 203 7.12 -10.96 18.12
CA ASP A 203 7.60 -9.78 17.40
C ASP A 203 8.59 -10.22 16.33
N PHE A 204 8.54 -9.61 15.17
CA PHE A 204 9.54 -9.82 14.13
C PHE A 204 9.91 -8.51 13.44
N THR A 205 11.08 -8.49 12.82
CA THR A 205 11.53 -7.40 11.94
C THR A 205 12.09 -7.99 10.68
N ASP A 206 11.54 -7.57 9.55
CA ASP A 206 12.02 -7.93 8.21
C ASP A 206 12.68 -6.72 7.57
N VAL A 207 13.96 -6.83 7.23
CA VAL A 207 14.76 -5.75 6.66
C VAL A 207 15.08 -6.07 5.20
N HIS A 208 14.91 -5.08 4.33
CA HIS A 208 15.20 -5.22 2.90
C HIS A 208 15.71 -3.89 2.32
N THR A 209 16.27 -3.93 1.13
CA THR A 209 16.78 -2.74 0.45
C THR A 209 15.64 -1.79 0.07
N ALA A 210 15.78 -0.51 0.36
CA ALA A 210 14.84 0.52 -0.04
C ALA A 210 15.16 1.03 -1.45
N GLU A 211 14.54 0.47 -2.47
CA GLU A 211 14.70 0.95 -3.86
C GLU A 211 14.08 2.33 -4.08
N ILE A 212 13.03 2.64 -3.34
CA ILE A 212 12.27 3.90 -3.43
C ILE A 212 12.24 4.57 -2.07
N VAL A 213 12.68 5.83 -2.03
CA VAL A 213 12.63 6.65 -0.83
C VAL A 213 11.30 7.38 -0.75
N GLY A 214 10.56 7.19 0.34
CA GLY A 214 9.26 7.80 0.55
C GLY A 214 8.59 7.33 1.83
N ARG A 215 7.38 7.84 2.09
CA ARG A 215 6.56 7.39 3.22
C ARG A 215 6.01 6.01 2.91
N ARG A 216 6.30 5.05 3.77
CA ARG A 216 5.89 3.66 3.62
C ARG A 216 4.66 3.35 4.44
N SER A 217 3.82 2.51 3.89
CA SER A 217 2.76 1.77 4.59
C SER A 217 2.83 0.31 4.19
N VAL A 218 2.39 -0.57 5.06
CA VAL A 218 2.42 -2.01 4.84
C VAL A 218 1.07 -2.62 5.22
N ARG A 219 0.66 -3.60 4.46
CA ARG A 219 -0.48 -4.49 4.74
C ARG A 219 0.01 -5.92 4.69
N GLY A 220 -0.65 -6.80 5.39
CA GLY A 220 -0.32 -8.20 5.32
C GLY A 220 -1.32 -9.08 6.03
N GLU A 221 -1.17 -10.36 5.79
CA GLU A 221 -1.98 -11.42 6.37
C GLU A 221 -1.11 -12.61 6.72
N ILE A 222 -1.54 -13.40 7.69
CA ILE A 222 -0.95 -14.69 7.99
C ILE A 222 -1.64 -15.72 7.08
N THR A 223 -0.87 -16.28 6.15
CA THR A 223 -1.39 -17.19 5.13
C THR A 223 -1.48 -18.62 5.61
N SER A 224 -0.54 -19.04 6.45
CA SER A 224 -0.52 -20.38 7.04
C SER A 224 0.16 -20.40 8.40
N VAL A 225 -0.23 -21.37 9.20
CA VAL A 225 0.39 -21.70 10.49
C VAL A 225 0.68 -23.19 10.50
N GLN A 226 1.93 -23.56 10.76
CA GLN A 226 2.38 -24.93 10.87
C GLN A 226 3.04 -25.12 12.23
N TYR A 227 3.03 -26.33 12.75
CA TYR A 227 3.68 -26.63 14.02
C TYR A 227 4.35 -27.99 14.04
N VAL A 228 5.35 -28.11 14.90
CA VAL A 228 6.02 -29.37 15.23
C VAL A 228 6.10 -29.47 16.75
N ILE A 229 5.68 -30.60 17.31
CA ILE A 229 5.86 -30.90 18.72
C ILE A 229 7.31 -31.33 18.91
N THR A 230 8.08 -30.53 19.65
CA THR A 230 9.49 -30.81 19.92
C THR A 230 9.64 -31.72 21.14
N ASP A 231 8.87 -31.43 22.18
CA ASP A 231 8.80 -32.21 23.42
C ASP A 231 7.47 -31.95 24.15
N SER A 232 7.31 -32.48 25.37
CA SER A 232 6.08 -32.31 26.15
C SER A 232 5.86 -30.89 26.69
N SER A 233 6.79 -29.97 26.48
CA SER A 233 6.72 -28.59 26.94
C SER A 233 6.81 -27.57 25.80
N THR A 234 7.11 -28.00 24.60
CA THR A 234 7.48 -27.07 23.53
C THR A 234 6.83 -27.46 22.21
N VAL A 235 6.12 -26.49 21.62
CA VAL A 235 5.58 -26.57 20.28
C VAL A 235 6.29 -25.50 19.42
N GLU A 236 7.06 -25.93 18.43
CA GLU A 236 7.65 -25.03 17.46
C GLU A 236 6.58 -24.63 16.44
N CYS A 237 6.29 -23.35 16.36
CA CYS A 237 5.32 -22.77 15.43
C CYS A 237 6.03 -22.03 14.31
N THR A 238 5.57 -22.24 13.07
CA THR A 238 6.00 -21.48 11.90
C THR A 238 4.79 -20.78 11.28
N ALA A 239 4.77 -19.46 11.34
CA ALA A 239 3.77 -18.64 10.68
C ALA A 239 4.32 -18.11 9.35
N GLU A 240 3.56 -18.27 8.27
CA GLU A 240 3.86 -17.64 6.98
C GLU A 240 2.99 -16.40 6.82
N LEU A 241 3.63 -15.27 6.53
CA LEU A 241 3.00 -13.99 6.31
C LEU A 241 3.21 -13.55 4.87
N ARG A 242 2.18 -13.01 4.26
CA ARG A 242 2.27 -12.28 2.99
C ARG A 242 2.10 -10.80 3.28
N MET A 243 3.06 -10.00 2.83
CA MET A 243 3.08 -8.55 3.06
C MET A 243 3.17 -7.81 1.74
N GLU A 244 2.46 -6.69 1.64
CA GLU A 244 2.48 -5.76 0.52
C GLU A 244 2.78 -4.36 1.04
N GLU A 245 3.80 -3.72 0.48
CA GLU A 245 4.19 -2.37 0.84
C GLU A 245 3.75 -1.37 -0.23
N GLN A 246 3.37 -0.19 0.24
CA GLN A 246 3.06 0.96 -0.59
C GLN A 246 4.01 2.10 -0.21
N VAL A 247 4.63 2.72 -1.20
CA VAL A 247 5.53 3.85 -1.01
C VAL A 247 4.92 5.10 -1.63
N ARG A 248 4.77 6.16 -0.82
CA ARG A 248 4.31 7.46 -1.27
C ARG A 248 5.49 8.42 -1.35
N VAL A 249 5.76 8.90 -2.54
CA VAL A 249 6.81 9.88 -2.82
C VAL A 249 6.17 11.22 -3.09
N VAL A 250 6.57 12.24 -2.35
CA VAL A 250 6.05 13.60 -2.51
C VAL A 250 7.04 14.41 -3.33
N TYR A 251 6.56 15.08 -4.37
CA TYR A 251 7.33 16.00 -5.20
C TYR A 251 6.82 17.42 -5.00
N ALA A 252 7.75 18.36 -4.89
CA ALA A 252 7.44 19.76 -4.98
C ALA A 252 7.63 20.24 -6.42
N ALA A 253 6.59 20.76 -7.03
CA ALA A 253 6.64 21.38 -8.35
C ALA A 253 6.29 22.86 -8.26
N ARG A 254 7.13 23.73 -8.82
CA ARG A 254 6.85 25.16 -8.92
C ARG A 254 5.79 25.39 -10.01
N SER A 255 4.77 26.19 -9.71
CA SER A 255 3.70 26.56 -10.62
C SER A 255 3.49 28.06 -10.63
N LEU A 256 3.34 28.65 -11.79
CA LEU A 256 2.91 30.04 -11.92
C LEU A 256 1.46 30.15 -11.42
N GLU A 257 1.22 31.05 -10.48
CA GLU A 257 -0.09 31.33 -9.91
C GLU A 257 -0.76 32.55 -10.55
N SER A 258 -0.01 33.65 -10.66
CA SER A 258 -0.45 34.87 -11.32
C SER A 258 0.75 35.61 -11.93
N ALA A 259 0.47 36.43 -12.93
CA ALA A 259 1.46 37.27 -13.56
C ALA A 259 0.78 38.61 -13.96
N GLU A 260 1.42 39.69 -13.60
CA GLU A 260 0.98 41.03 -13.95
C GLU A 260 2.10 41.74 -14.71
N LEU A 261 1.78 42.37 -15.84
CA LEU A 261 2.73 43.16 -16.61
C LEU A 261 2.92 44.52 -15.94
N ASP A 262 4.15 44.90 -15.71
CA ASP A 262 4.49 46.28 -15.27
C ASP A 262 4.50 47.20 -16.50
N GLU A 263 3.40 47.90 -16.73
CA GLU A 263 3.24 48.81 -17.86
C GLU A 263 4.07 50.09 -17.68
N THR A 264 4.61 50.35 -16.51
CA THR A 264 5.42 51.57 -16.21
C THR A 264 6.88 51.42 -16.62
N THR A 265 7.33 50.18 -16.82
CA THR A 265 8.73 49.89 -17.18
C THR A 265 8.80 49.62 -18.69
N GLU A 266 9.11 50.66 -19.49
CA GLU A 266 9.44 50.46 -20.89
C GLU A 266 10.78 49.72 -21.03
N PRO A 267 10.87 48.67 -21.85
CA PRO A 267 12.12 48.01 -22.13
C PRO A 267 13.04 49.00 -22.83
N GLU A 268 14.32 49.06 -22.44
CA GLU A 268 15.30 49.90 -23.14
C GLU A 268 15.25 49.65 -24.64
N PRO A 269 15.27 50.73 -25.46
CA PRO A 269 15.13 50.60 -26.92
C PRO A 269 16.43 50.07 -27.55
N CYS A 270 16.75 48.80 -27.29
CA CYS A 270 17.89 48.13 -27.90
C CYS A 270 17.40 47.23 -29.03
N CYS A 271 17.69 47.52 -30.27
CA CYS A 271 17.28 46.72 -31.44
C CYS A 271 18.09 45.43 -31.57
N ALA A 272 19.36 45.45 -31.13
CA ALA A 272 20.24 44.29 -31.16
C ALA A 272 21.33 44.38 -30.07
N ALA A 273 21.66 43.26 -29.46
CA ALA A 273 22.76 43.11 -28.51
C ALA A 273 23.55 41.85 -28.83
N VAL A 274 24.83 41.84 -28.48
CA VAL A 274 25.67 40.62 -28.49
C VAL A 274 25.96 40.23 -27.05
N TYR A 275 25.56 39.04 -26.66
CA TYR A 275 25.82 38.45 -25.35
C TYR A 275 26.82 37.30 -25.49
N TYR A 276 27.89 37.32 -24.71
CA TYR A 276 28.84 36.20 -24.66
C TYR A 276 28.33 35.15 -23.63
N ALA A 277 27.73 34.13 -24.14
CA ALA A 277 27.15 33.06 -23.35
C ALA A 277 28.17 31.95 -23.10
N SER A 278 28.07 31.36 -21.93
CA SER A 278 28.90 30.21 -21.54
C SER A 278 28.22 28.87 -21.86
N SER A 279 29.06 27.86 -22.03
CA SER A 279 28.60 26.47 -22.14
C SER A 279 27.71 26.11 -20.93
N GLY A 280 26.59 25.45 -21.17
CA GLY A 280 25.61 25.09 -20.16
C GLY A 280 24.49 26.12 -19.91
N GLU A 281 24.62 27.36 -20.45
CA GLU A 281 23.53 28.36 -20.34
C GLU A 281 22.34 27.94 -21.23
N LYS A 282 21.12 28.14 -20.70
CA LYS A 282 19.89 27.87 -21.45
C LYS A 282 19.50 29.06 -22.31
N VAL A 283 19.16 28.81 -23.57
CA VAL A 283 18.64 29.84 -24.49
C VAL A 283 17.40 30.51 -23.91
N TRP A 284 16.58 29.77 -23.14
CA TRP A 284 15.45 30.32 -22.39
C TRP A 284 15.87 31.41 -21.38
N ASP A 285 16.92 31.19 -20.60
CA ASP A 285 17.37 32.13 -19.57
C ASP A 285 17.96 33.38 -20.19
N ILE A 286 18.67 33.22 -21.31
CA ILE A 286 19.19 34.37 -22.13
C ILE A 286 17.99 35.16 -22.67
N ALA A 287 17.01 34.51 -23.29
CA ALA A 287 15.81 35.14 -23.85
C ALA A 287 15.03 35.91 -22.77
N LYS A 288 14.88 35.31 -21.57
CA LYS A 288 14.23 35.93 -20.42
C LYS A 288 14.96 37.17 -19.91
N ARG A 289 16.28 37.11 -19.81
CA ARG A 289 17.14 38.23 -19.36
C ARG A 289 17.01 39.42 -20.29
N TYR A 290 16.93 39.20 -21.58
CA TYR A 290 16.90 40.27 -22.57
C TYR A 290 15.49 40.56 -23.14
N HIS A 291 14.44 40.00 -22.57
CA HIS A 291 13.07 40.14 -23.02
C HIS A 291 12.89 39.83 -24.54
N ALA A 292 13.64 38.88 -25.04
CA ALA A 292 13.65 38.47 -26.43
C ALA A 292 12.87 37.20 -26.65
N ARG A 293 12.40 36.95 -27.87
CA ARG A 293 11.79 35.67 -28.22
C ARG A 293 12.86 34.60 -28.40
N VAL A 294 12.68 33.42 -27.79
CA VAL A 294 13.58 32.26 -27.99
C VAL A 294 13.73 31.94 -29.48
N SER A 295 12.62 31.98 -30.24
CA SER A 295 12.65 31.76 -31.70
C SER A 295 13.53 32.77 -32.46
N ALA A 296 13.50 34.04 -32.04
CA ALA A 296 14.34 35.06 -32.67
C ALA A 296 15.83 34.79 -32.37
N ILE A 297 16.20 34.47 -31.14
CA ILE A 297 17.58 34.10 -30.80
C ILE A 297 18.03 32.89 -31.62
N ARG A 298 17.21 31.85 -31.73
CA ARG A 298 17.55 30.67 -32.53
C ARG A 298 17.77 30.97 -33.98
N THR A 299 16.87 31.74 -34.61
CA THR A 299 16.98 32.10 -36.02
C THR A 299 18.22 32.92 -36.33
N HIS A 300 18.60 33.88 -35.47
CA HIS A 300 19.74 34.76 -35.73
C HIS A 300 21.10 34.13 -35.38
N ASN A 301 21.11 33.00 -34.70
CA ASN A 301 22.36 32.36 -34.28
C ASN A 301 22.53 30.93 -34.83
N ASP A 302 21.66 30.48 -35.73
CA ASP A 302 21.64 29.11 -36.24
C ASP A 302 21.72 28.06 -35.11
N CYS A 303 21.05 28.36 -33.95
CA CYS A 303 21.12 27.56 -32.78
C CYS A 303 19.78 26.82 -32.55
N MET A 304 19.80 25.49 -32.64
CA MET A 304 18.64 24.65 -32.39
C MET A 304 18.61 24.04 -30.98
N GLU A 305 19.70 24.18 -30.23
CA GLU A 305 19.86 23.63 -28.90
C GLU A 305 19.07 24.42 -27.85
N ASP A 306 18.57 23.73 -26.83
CA ASP A 306 17.95 24.36 -25.63
C ASP A 306 19.00 24.84 -24.62
N VAL A 307 20.14 24.17 -24.59
CA VAL A 307 21.29 24.45 -23.73
C VAL A 307 22.51 24.55 -24.61
N LEU A 308 23.29 25.62 -24.45
CA LEU A 308 24.48 25.84 -25.28
C LEU A 308 25.57 24.80 -24.91
N SER A 309 26.13 24.17 -25.94
CA SER A 309 27.17 23.16 -25.80
C SER A 309 28.58 23.78 -25.63
N GLU A 310 28.77 25.04 -26.04
CA GLU A 310 30.06 25.74 -26.01
C GLU A 310 29.90 27.23 -25.70
N ASP A 311 30.99 27.88 -25.28
CA ASP A 311 31.06 29.32 -25.13
C ASP A 311 30.99 30.01 -26.49
N ARG A 312 30.00 30.90 -26.67
CA ARG A 312 29.80 31.58 -27.95
C ARG A 312 29.11 32.93 -27.80
N PRO A 313 29.39 33.87 -28.76
CA PRO A 313 28.59 35.08 -28.85
C PRO A 313 27.17 34.73 -29.36
N VAL A 314 26.15 35.29 -28.72
CA VAL A 314 24.74 35.15 -29.02
C VAL A 314 24.17 36.50 -29.45
N ILE A 315 23.69 36.60 -30.68
CA ILE A 315 23.00 37.78 -31.20
C ILE A 315 21.57 37.80 -30.70
N ILE A 316 21.17 38.85 -30.04
CA ILE A 316 19.83 39.01 -29.46
C ILE A 316 19.14 40.17 -30.19
N CYS A 317 18.09 39.85 -30.91
CA CYS A 317 17.20 40.81 -31.57
C CYS A 317 15.88 40.88 -30.82
N ARG A 318 15.45 42.07 -30.44
CA ARG A 318 14.13 42.36 -29.85
C ARG A 318 13.17 42.85 -30.93
N LYS A 319 12.66 41.98 -31.79
CA LYS A 319 11.53 42.26 -32.66
C LYS A 319 10.37 41.32 -32.42
#